data_0fc91c42f1885da1624b79fe90ea3cfa
#
_entry.id   0fc91c42f1885da1624b79fe90ea3cfa
#
_cell.length_a   1.000
_cell.length_b   1.000
_cell.length_c   1.000
_cell.angle_alpha   90.00
_cell.angle_beta   90.00
_cell.angle_gamma   90.00
#
_symmetry.space_group_name_H-M   'P 1'
#
loop_
_entity.id
_entity.type
_entity.pdbx_description
1 polymer ?
#
loop_
_entity_poly.entity_id
_entity_poly.type
_entity_poly.pdbx_seq_one_letter_code
_entity_poly.pdbx_strand_id
1 'polypeptide(L)'
;MDENIIRIDNVKFKYDIDGYAVDGVSLNIKDGEFTAIIGHNGSGKSTLAKLINSILLPTEGKIYVKGMDTSDDSKLWDIRQTAGMVFQNPDNQLVATIVEEDIAFGPENQGVEPSEIRKRVDDALNAVGMYEYRKRPPHLLSGGQKQRIAIAGILALNSDCIILDEPTAMLDPSGRREVMETLKKLNDNGKTILLITHYMDEAVQADRVVVMDKGNIKLDGTPKEVFRNIDEIKKYGLDVPQVTELAQELIKDGMDLPPDLIDVKELVDILCQ
;
A
#
# COMPACT_ATOMS: atom_id res chain seq x y z
N MET A 1 4.98 24.28 -4.43
CA MET A 1 5.28 22.90 -4.88
C MET A 1 3.96 22.16 -4.81
N ASP A 2 3.68 21.26 -5.72
CA ASP A 2 2.47 20.44 -5.67
C ASP A 2 2.57 19.57 -4.39
N GLU A 3 1.59 19.66 -3.51
CA GLU A 3 1.59 18.87 -2.27
C GLU A 3 1.34 17.38 -2.54
N ASN A 4 1.00 17.05 -3.79
CA ASN A 4 0.64 15.70 -4.19
C ASN A 4 1.84 14.99 -4.84
N ILE A 5 2.22 13.84 -4.29
CA ILE A 5 3.23 12.97 -4.90
C ILE A 5 2.64 12.18 -6.08
N ILE A 6 1.34 11.82 -6.00
CA ILE A 6 0.60 11.15 -7.07
C ILE A 6 -0.65 11.96 -7.38
N ARG A 7 -0.87 12.24 -8.68
CA ARG A 7 -2.10 12.85 -9.20
C ARG A 7 -2.65 12.02 -10.34
N ILE A 8 -3.92 11.66 -10.24
CA ILE A 8 -4.66 10.85 -11.20
C ILE A 8 -5.83 11.68 -11.72
N ASP A 9 -5.86 11.96 -13.03
CA ASP A 9 -6.83 12.82 -13.67
C ASP A 9 -7.73 12.01 -14.62
N ASN A 10 -8.94 11.66 -14.22
CA ASN A 10 -9.98 10.99 -14.99
C ASN A 10 -9.48 9.78 -15.79
N VAL A 11 -8.75 8.88 -15.11
CA VAL A 11 -8.06 7.75 -15.74
C VAL A 11 -9.02 6.62 -16.03
N LYS A 12 -8.93 6.09 -17.27
CA LYS A 12 -9.56 4.84 -17.67
C LYS A 12 -8.53 3.85 -18.19
N PHE A 13 -8.78 2.59 -17.91
CA PHE A 13 -7.98 1.48 -18.42
C PHE A 13 -8.84 0.24 -18.65
N LYS A 14 -8.62 -0.44 -19.77
CA LYS A 14 -9.21 -1.73 -20.09
C LYS A 14 -8.15 -2.73 -20.53
N TYR A 15 -8.32 -3.98 -20.12
CA TYR A 15 -7.67 -5.12 -20.75
C TYR A 15 -8.48 -5.48 -22.02
N ASP A 16 -7.90 -6.17 -22.97
CA ASP A 16 -8.39 -6.32 -24.36
C ASP A 16 -9.84 -6.86 -24.55
N ILE A 17 -10.54 -7.35 -23.52
CA ILE A 17 -11.74 -8.15 -23.79
C ILE A 17 -13.06 -7.65 -23.19
N ASP A 18 -13.15 -7.14 -21.95
CA ASP A 18 -14.47 -6.83 -21.36
C ASP A 18 -14.45 -5.69 -20.32
N GLY A 19 -14.89 -4.52 -20.75
CA GLY A 19 -15.15 -3.42 -19.84
C GLY A 19 -13.89 -2.73 -19.28
N TYR A 20 -14.10 -1.64 -18.59
CA TYR A 20 -13.02 -0.91 -17.94
C TYR A 20 -12.65 -1.56 -16.59
N ALA A 21 -11.37 -1.86 -16.41
CA ALA A 21 -10.82 -2.25 -15.10
C ALA A 21 -10.64 -1.05 -14.17
N VAL A 22 -10.38 0.13 -14.75
CA VAL A 22 -10.42 1.45 -14.10
C VAL A 22 -11.25 2.36 -15.02
N ASP A 23 -12.25 3.05 -14.47
CA ASP A 23 -13.22 3.82 -15.24
C ASP A 23 -13.46 5.21 -14.65
N GLY A 24 -12.70 6.19 -15.14
CA GLY A 24 -12.85 7.59 -14.76
C GLY A 24 -12.36 7.92 -13.34
N VAL A 25 -11.31 7.23 -12.89
CA VAL A 25 -10.73 7.49 -11.56
C VAL A 25 -9.95 8.79 -11.54
N SER A 26 -10.28 9.66 -10.57
CA SER A 26 -9.51 10.85 -10.19
C SER A 26 -9.15 10.75 -8.71
N LEU A 27 -7.86 10.87 -8.38
CA LEU A 27 -7.35 10.72 -7.03
C LEU A 27 -6.03 11.47 -6.87
N ASN A 28 -5.86 12.16 -5.76
CA ASN A 28 -4.60 12.77 -5.37
C ASN A 28 -4.09 12.12 -4.09
N ILE A 29 -2.81 11.79 -4.02
CA ILE A 29 -2.15 11.28 -2.82
C ILE A 29 -1.09 12.30 -2.41
N LYS A 30 -1.14 12.75 -1.16
CA LYS A 30 -0.20 13.73 -0.64
C LYS A 30 1.14 13.09 -0.29
N ASP A 31 2.19 13.89 -0.36
CA ASP A 31 3.51 13.45 0.11
C ASP A 31 3.47 13.17 1.63
N GLY A 32 4.01 12.02 2.05
CA GLY A 32 3.98 11.56 3.43
C GLY A 32 2.64 10.96 3.90
N GLU A 33 1.59 10.92 3.06
CA GLU A 33 0.29 10.34 3.42
C GLU A 33 0.34 8.80 3.42
N PHE A 34 -0.31 8.17 4.40
CA PHE A 34 -0.61 6.75 4.37
C PHE A 34 -2.04 6.55 3.86
N THR A 35 -2.18 6.14 2.60
CA THR A 35 -3.49 5.88 1.96
C THR A 35 -3.70 4.38 1.80
N ALA A 36 -4.85 3.87 2.26
CA ALA A 36 -5.30 2.51 1.98
C ALA A 36 -6.35 2.50 0.87
N ILE A 37 -6.17 1.66 -0.14
CA ILE A 37 -7.19 1.38 -1.17
C ILE A 37 -7.79 0.01 -0.88
N ILE A 38 -9.10 -0.02 -0.59
CA ILE A 38 -9.86 -1.23 -0.34
C ILE A 38 -10.92 -1.48 -1.42
N GLY A 39 -11.34 -2.73 -1.57
CA GLY A 39 -12.34 -3.13 -2.56
C GLY A 39 -12.32 -4.65 -2.75
N HIS A 40 -13.39 -5.23 -3.29
CA HIS A 40 -13.42 -6.67 -3.59
C HIS A 40 -12.43 -7.04 -4.71
N ASN A 41 -12.21 -8.35 -4.91
CA ASN A 41 -11.37 -8.84 -6.01
C ASN A 41 -11.97 -8.44 -7.36
N GLY A 42 -11.14 -7.88 -8.25
CA GLY A 42 -11.59 -7.37 -9.53
C GLY A 42 -12.15 -5.93 -9.51
N SER A 43 -12.10 -5.21 -8.38
CA SER A 43 -12.55 -3.81 -8.31
C SER A 43 -11.61 -2.79 -8.99
N GLY A 44 -10.42 -3.21 -9.45
CA GLY A 44 -9.47 -2.35 -10.18
C GLY A 44 -8.24 -1.88 -9.40
N LYS A 45 -8.11 -2.19 -8.10
CA LYS A 45 -7.03 -1.72 -7.22
C LYS A 45 -5.62 -2.01 -7.73
N SER A 46 -5.31 -3.29 -7.99
CA SER A 46 -3.99 -3.70 -8.51
C SER A 46 -3.70 -3.14 -9.90
N THR A 47 -4.75 -2.93 -10.71
CA THR A 47 -4.64 -2.26 -12.01
C THR A 47 -4.24 -0.80 -11.81
N LEU A 48 -4.89 -0.09 -10.87
CA LEU A 48 -4.56 1.29 -10.55
C LEU A 48 -3.12 1.43 -10.03
N ALA A 49 -2.67 0.52 -9.15
CA ALA A 49 -1.28 0.49 -8.67
C ALA A 49 -0.27 0.34 -9.83
N LYS A 50 -0.54 -0.57 -10.76
CA LYS A 50 0.31 -0.81 -11.94
C LYS A 50 0.33 0.38 -12.90
N LEU A 51 -0.77 1.12 -13.01
CA LEU A 51 -0.85 2.36 -13.79
C LEU A 51 0.00 3.47 -13.15
N ILE A 52 -0.03 3.61 -11.83
CA ILE A 52 0.77 4.59 -11.08
C ILE A 52 2.28 4.33 -11.27
N ASN A 53 2.71 3.06 -11.21
CA ASN A 53 4.12 2.68 -11.38
C ASN A 53 4.54 2.54 -12.86
N SER A 54 3.71 2.94 -13.83
CA SER A 54 3.96 2.81 -15.28
C SER A 54 4.28 1.37 -15.74
N ILE A 55 3.73 0.35 -15.06
CA ILE A 55 3.71 -1.03 -15.58
C ILE A 55 2.62 -1.17 -16.65
N LEU A 56 1.51 -0.45 -16.45
CA LEU A 56 0.44 -0.28 -17.43
C LEU A 56 0.32 1.20 -17.76
N LEU A 57 -0.15 1.52 -18.95
CA LEU A 57 -0.42 2.89 -19.38
C LEU A 57 -1.93 3.12 -19.48
N PRO A 58 -2.43 4.29 -19.04
CA PRO A 58 -3.86 4.60 -19.13
C PRO A 58 -4.34 4.61 -20.59
N THR A 59 -5.57 4.12 -20.82
CA THR A 59 -6.24 4.22 -22.12
C THR A 59 -6.74 5.64 -22.36
N GLU A 60 -7.24 6.29 -21.30
CA GLU A 60 -7.70 7.68 -21.28
C GLU A 60 -7.29 8.33 -19.94
N GLY A 61 -7.21 9.65 -19.92
CA GLY A 61 -6.78 10.40 -18.75
C GLY A 61 -5.26 10.42 -18.58
N LYS A 62 -4.79 10.89 -17.43
CA LYS A 62 -3.36 11.03 -17.13
C LYS A 62 -3.05 10.73 -15.68
N ILE A 63 -1.86 10.19 -15.45
CA ILE A 63 -1.28 10.00 -14.12
C ILE A 63 0.04 10.73 -14.04
N TYR A 64 0.25 11.43 -12.94
CA TYR A 64 1.51 12.11 -12.66
C TYR A 64 2.08 11.59 -11.34
N VAL A 65 3.36 11.24 -11.34
CA VAL A 65 4.14 10.89 -10.15
C VAL A 65 5.19 11.96 -9.97
N LYS A 66 5.08 12.74 -8.90
CA LYS A 66 5.95 13.91 -8.62
C LYS A 66 6.06 14.85 -9.81
N GLY A 67 4.93 15.08 -10.50
CA GLY A 67 4.81 15.91 -11.70
C GLY A 67 5.24 15.27 -13.01
N MET A 68 5.80 14.05 -12.99
CA MET A 68 6.20 13.29 -14.19
C MET A 68 4.99 12.53 -14.75
N ASP A 69 4.66 12.73 -16.02
CA ASP A 69 3.59 12.00 -16.74
C ASP A 69 4.00 10.54 -16.94
N THR A 70 3.18 9.59 -16.47
CA THR A 70 3.46 8.15 -16.55
C THR A 70 3.47 7.62 -18.00
N SER A 71 3.00 8.41 -18.96
CA SER A 71 3.03 8.09 -20.39
C SER A 71 4.32 8.56 -21.09
N ASP A 72 5.23 9.23 -20.37
CA ASP A 72 6.52 9.68 -20.91
C ASP A 72 7.59 8.61 -20.67
N ASP A 73 7.92 7.86 -21.72
CA ASP A 73 8.94 6.80 -21.67
C ASP A 73 10.30 7.30 -21.17
N SER A 74 10.63 8.58 -21.41
CA SER A 74 11.89 9.18 -20.95
C SER A 74 11.96 9.32 -19.42
N LYS A 75 10.82 9.27 -18.72
CA LYS A 75 10.67 9.39 -17.27
C LYS A 75 10.40 8.06 -16.57
N LEU A 76 10.33 6.96 -17.30
CA LEU A 76 9.94 5.65 -16.79
C LEU A 76 10.76 5.23 -15.55
N TRP A 77 12.08 5.40 -15.62
CA TRP A 77 12.97 5.03 -14.51
C TRP A 77 12.82 5.94 -13.30
N ASP A 78 12.71 7.25 -13.53
CA ASP A 78 12.49 8.23 -12.45
C ASP A 78 11.15 7.98 -11.73
N ILE A 79 10.09 7.63 -12.49
CA ILE A 79 8.77 7.29 -11.95
C ILE A 79 8.85 6.03 -11.09
N ARG A 80 9.44 4.95 -11.60
CA ARG A 80 9.58 3.67 -10.87
C ARG A 80 10.48 3.77 -9.66
N GLN A 81 11.47 4.65 -9.70
CA GLN A 81 12.29 4.97 -8.54
C GLN A 81 11.48 5.76 -7.50
N THR A 82 10.74 6.80 -7.91
CA THR A 82 9.94 7.65 -7.02
C THR A 82 8.83 6.87 -6.34
N ALA A 83 8.07 6.07 -7.10
CA ALA A 83 6.95 5.26 -6.64
C ALA A 83 7.25 3.78 -6.84
N GLY A 84 8.01 3.19 -5.91
CA GLY A 84 8.39 1.78 -5.94
C GLY A 84 7.22 0.86 -5.62
N MET A 85 7.12 -0.28 -6.29
CA MET A 85 6.01 -1.23 -6.12
C MET A 85 6.47 -2.55 -5.51
N VAL A 86 5.76 -2.99 -4.47
CA VAL A 86 5.90 -4.32 -3.83
C VAL A 86 4.69 -5.15 -4.21
N PHE A 87 4.93 -6.36 -4.75
CA PHE A 87 3.90 -7.27 -5.22
C PHE A 87 3.39 -8.18 -4.10
N GLN A 88 2.21 -8.77 -4.33
CA GLN A 88 1.53 -9.66 -3.40
C GLN A 88 2.40 -10.86 -2.98
N ASN A 89 3.10 -11.48 -3.95
CA ASN A 89 3.97 -12.62 -3.70
C ASN A 89 5.45 -12.19 -3.74
N PRO A 90 6.16 -12.13 -2.59
CA PRO A 90 7.56 -11.76 -2.55
C PRO A 90 8.49 -12.73 -3.28
N ASP A 91 8.13 -14.03 -3.41
CA ASP A 91 8.94 -15.00 -4.15
C ASP A 91 9.04 -14.67 -5.64
N ASN A 92 8.11 -13.93 -6.21
CA ASN A 92 8.17 -13.45 -7.59
C ASN A 92 9.04 -12.21 -7.77
N GLN A 93 9.43 -11.55 -6.67
CA GLN A 93 10.20 -10.31 -6.67
C GLN A 93 11.66 -10.53 -6.29
N LEU A 94 11.93 -11.46 -5.39
CA LEU A 94 13.28 -11.80 -4.93
C LEU A 94 13.99 -12.69 -5.96
N VAL A 95 15.13 -12.22 -6.49
CA VAL A 95 15.83 -12.87 -7.61
C VAL A 95 17.24 -13.37 -7.25
N ALA A 96 17.88 -12.78 -6.23
CA ALA A 96 19.22 -13.14 -5.83
C ALA A 96 19.27 -14.34 -4.86
N THR A 97 20.44 -14.93 -4.74
CA THR A 97 20.68 -16.07 -3.85
C THR A 97 20.94 -15.66 -2.40
N ILE A 98 21.29 -14.41 -2.15
CA ILE A 98 21.59 -13.81 -0.85
C ILE A 98 20.82 -12.50 -0.71
N VAL A 99 20.27 -12.23 0.48
CA VAL A 99 19.44 -11.07 0.79
C VAL A 99 20.11 -9.75 0.43
N GLU A 100 21.37 -9.52 0.84
CA GLU A 100 22.05 -8.25 0.57
C GLU A 100 22.31 -8.01 -0.93
N GLU A 101 22.49 -9.07 -1.71
CA GLU A 101 22.65 -9.00 -3.16
C GLU A 101 21.32 -8.64 -3.85
N ASP A 102 20.21 -9.18 -3.33
CA ASP A 102 18.87 -8.86 -3.84
C ASP A 102 18.52 -7.38 -3.66
N ILE A 103 18.82 -6.83 -2.49
CA ILE A 103 18.59 -5.42 -2.20
C ILE A 103 19.54 -4.51 -3.01
N ALA A 104 20.79 -4.96 -3.25
CA ALA A 104 21.77 -4.21 -4.04
C ALA A 104 21.41 -4.15 -5.54
N PHE A 105 20.65 -5.14 -6.05
CA PHE A 105 20.33 -5.28 -7.47
C PHE A 105 19.71 -4.02 -8.10
N GLY A 106 18.80 -3.37 -7.39
CA GLY A 106 18.17 -2.13 -7.86
C GLY A 106 19.17 -0.97 -8.01
N PRO A 107 19.89 -0.58 -6.94
CA PRO A 107 20.93 0.45 -6.99
C PRO A 107 22.07 0.15 -7.99
N GLU A 108 22.47 -1.11 -8.16
CA GLU A 108 23.45 -1.53 -9.15
C GLU A 108 22.97 -1.21 -10.58
N ASN A 109 21.71 -1.53 -10.89
CA ASN A 109 21.11 -1.22 -12.18
C ASN A 109 20.96 0.31 -12.43
N GLN A 110 20.93 1.12 -11.37
CA GLN A 110 20.96 2.57 -11.46
C GLN A 110 22.38 3.13 -11.65
N GLY A 111 23.43 2.30 -11.61
CA GLY A 111 24.82 2.73 -11.70
C GLY A 111 25.29 3.51 -10.48
N VAL A 112 24.72 3.26 -9.31
CA VAL A 112 25.14 3.88 -8.04
C VAL A 112 26.54 3.38 -7.66
N GLU A 113 27.37 4.27 -7.12
CA GLU A 113 28.72 3.92 -6.66
C GLU A 113 28.70 2.82 -5.58
N PRO A 114 29.65 1.83 -5.63
CA PRO A 114 29.63 0.66 -4.74
C PRO A 114 29.59 1.00 -3.24
N SER A 115 30.28 2.06 -2.82
CA SER A 115 30.27 2.50 -1.42
C SER A 115 28.90 3.03 -0.97
N GLU A 116 28.19 3.71 -1.85
CA GLU A 116 26.84 4.19 -1.62
C GLU A 116 25.82 3.05 -1.67
N ILE A 117 26.00 2.05 -2.56
CA ILE A 117 25.17 0.84 -2.59
C ILE A 117 25.23 0.12 -1.24
N ARG A 118 26.44 -0.09 -0.71
CA ARG A 118 26.61 -0.75 0.59
C ARG A 118 25.85 -0.02 1.69
N LYS A 119 25.97 1.32 1.72
CA LYS A 119 25.26 2.13 2.70
C LYS A 119 23.75 2.00 2.56
N ARG A 120 23.20 2.12 1.34
CA ARG A 120 21.76 1.99 1.07
C ARG A 120 21.20 0.64 1.46
N VAL A 121 21.95 -0.44 1.18
CA VAL A 121 21.58 -1.81 1.57
C VAL A 121 21.51 -1.95 3.09
N ASP A 122 22.53 -1.45 3.80
CA ASP A 122 22.57 -1.52 5.26
C ASP A 122 21.45 -0.67 5.90
N ASP A 123 21.25 0.55 5.42
CA ASP A 123 20.18 1.46 5.89
C ASP A 123 18.79 0.85 5.64
N ALA A 124 18.54 0.30 4.46
CA ALA A 124 17.28 -0.34 4.09
C ALA A 124 16.99 -1.57 4.97
N LEU A 125 17.98 -2.44 5.17
CA LEU A 125 17.85 -3.62 6.03
C LEU A 125 17.59 -3.25 7.49
N ASN A 126 18.24 -2.20 8.00
CA ASN A 126 18.00 -1.70 9.36
C ASN A 126 16.60 -1.12 9.49
N ALA A 127 16.11 -0.37 8.50
CA ALA A 127 14.78 0.25 8.50
C ALA A 127 13.66 -0.79 8.63
N VAL A 128 13.83 -1.98 8.00
CA VAL A 128 12.85 -3.07 8.07
C VAL A 128 13.19 -4.13 9.14
N GLY A 129 14.24 -3.92 9.96
CA GLY A 129 14.64 -4.85 11.03
C GLY A 129 15.17 -6.19 10.51
N MET A 130 15.84 -6.22 9.35
CA MET A 130 16.30 -7.46 8.71
C MET A 130 17.83 -7.55 8.54
N TYR A 131 18.58 -6.64 9.15
CA TYR A 131 20.04 -6.56 8.98
C TYR A 131 20.78 -7.87 9.30
N GLU A 132 20.39 -8.59 10.38
CA GLU A 132 21.00 -9.86 10.77
C GLU A 132 20.78 -10.98 9.75
N TYR A 133 19.83 -10.81 8.83
CA TYR A 133 19.50 -11.77 7.78
C TYR A 133 20.23 -11.50 6.45
N ARG A 134 21.03 -10.44 6.35
CA ARG A 134 21.64 -9.96 5.10
C ARG A 134 22.40 -11.00 4.30
N LYS A 135 23.05 -11.98 4.98
CA LYS A 135 23.83 -13.06 4.35
C LYS A 135 23.03 -14.35 4.19
N ARG A 136 21.74 -14.36 4.52
CA ARG A 136 20.91 -15.55 4.39
C ARG A 136 20.34 -15.67 2.97
N PRO A 137 20.13 -16.90 2.48
CA PRO A 137 19.34 -17.11 1.27
C PRO A 137 17.87 -16.76 1.50
N PRO A 138 17.20 -16.05 0.56
CA PRO A 138 15.79 -15.68 0.70
C PRO A 138 14.85 -16.87 0.90
N HIS A 139 15.12 -18.02 0.31
CA HIS A 139 14.25 -19.21 0.42
C HIS A 139 14.20 -19.80 1.86
N LEU A 140 15.13 -19.44 2.74
CA LEU A 140 15.15 -19.85 4.15
C LEU A 140 14.38 -18.87 5.07
N LEU A 141 13.78 -17.82 4.52
CA LEU A 141 13.04 -16.81 5.27
C LEU A 141 11.55 -17.14 5.32
N SER A 142 10.87 -16.70 6.40
CA SER A 142 9.41 -16.73 6.46
C SER A 142 8.79 -15.76 5.45
N GLY A 143 7.50 -15.92 5.12
CA GLY A 143 6.79 -15.02 4.21
C GLY A 143 6.87 -13.56 4.64
N GLY A 144 6.65 -13.25 5.93
CA GLY A 144 6.77 -11.90 6.47
C GLY A 144 8.19 -11.33 6.38
N GLN A 145 9.21 -12.17 6.59
CA GLN A 145 10.61 -11.77 6.40
C GLN A 145 10.91 -11.46 4.93
N LYS A 146 10.47 -12.31 4.00
CA LYS A 146 10.61 -12.07 2.55
C LYS A 146 9.93 -10.76 2.12
N GLN A 147 8.73 -10.50 2.64
CA GLN A 147 8.00 -9.27 2.34
C GLN A 147 8.76 -8.03 2.83
N ARG A 148 9.33 -8.07 4.03
CA ARG A 148 10.18 -6.98 4.53
C ARG A 148 11.46 -6.81 3.69
N ILE A 149 12.04 -7.89 3.18
CA ILE A 149 13.17 -7.79 2.24
C ILE A 149 12.74 -7.13 0.92
N ALA A 150 11.57 -7.48 0.37
CA ALA A 150 11.04 -6.83 -0.82
C ALA A 150 10.82 -5.32 -0.60
N ILE A 151 10.32 -4.92 0.58
CA ILE A 151 10.20 -3.51 0.98
C ILE A 151 11.60 -2.86 1.08
N ALA A 152 12.59 -3.54 1.67
CA ALA A 152 13.97 -3.04 1.73
C ALA A 152 14.57 -2.79 0.35
N GLY A 153 14.29 -3.66 -0.64
CA GLY A 153 14.71 -3.45 -2.03
C GLY A 153 14.19 -2.14 -2.61
N ILE A 154 12.93 -1.79 -2.33
CA ILE A 154 12.35 -0.51 -2.76
C ILE A 154 12.96 0.68 -1.99
N LEU A 155 13.24 0.52 -0.70
CA LEU A 155 13.91 1.58 0.08
C LEU A 155 15.32 1.87 -0.42
N ALA A 156 16.08 0.84 -0.83
CA ALA A 156 17.43 1.00 -1.36
C ALA A 156 17.46 1.79 -2.69
N LEU A 157 16.35 1.82 -3.44
CA LEU A 157 16.17 2.69 -4.60
C LEU A 157 15.95 4.16 -4.23
N ASN A 158 15.83 4.48 -2.93
CA ASN A 158 15.51 5.83 -2.44
C ASN A 158 14.10 6.30 -2.81
N SER A 159 13.13 5.38 -2.89
CA SER A 159 11.76 5.70 -3.25
C SER A 159 11.11 6.63 -2.23
N ASP A 160 10.35 7.63 -2.71
CA ASP A 160 9.57 8.54 -1.88
C ASP A 160 8.19 7.96 -1.53
N CYS A 161 7.63 7.17 -2.44
CA CYS A 161 6.36 6.47 -2.29
C CYS A 161 6.54 4.96 -2.42
N ILE A 162 5.92 4.19 -1.53
CA ILE A 162 5.91 2.72 -1.56
C ILE A 162 4.48 2.27 -1.83
N ILE A 163 4.27 1.65 -3.00
CA ILE A 163 3.00 1.07 -3.40
C ILE A 163 3.05 -0.42 -3.05
N LEU A 164 2.08 -0.91 -2.28
CA LEU A 164 2.03 -2.31 -1.85
C LEU A 164 0.71 -2.94 -2.32
N ASP A 165 0.81 -3.96 -3.15
CA ASP A 165 -0.35 -4.69 -3.68
C ASP A 165 -0.57 -5.96 -2.84
N GLU A 166 -1.50 -5.89 -1.89
CA GLU A 166 -1.86 -6.97 -0.96
C GLU A 166 -0.65 -7.64 -0.26
N PRO A 167 0.27 -6.87 0.36
CA PRO A 167 1.56 -7.39 0.83
C PRO A 167 1.44 -8.44 1.94
N THR A 168 0.29 -8.55 2.58
CA THR A 168 0.06 -9.39 3.76
C THR A 168 -0.86 -10.58 3.49
N ALA A 169 -1.40 -10.71 2.26
CA ALA A 169 -2.41 -11.71 1.91
C ALA A 169 -1.95 -13.17 2.12
N MET A 170 -0.65 -13.43 1.99
CA MET A 170 -0.05 -14.77 2.14
C MET A 170 0.63 -14.99 3.49
N LEU A 171 0.44 -14.07 4.46
CA LEU A 171 1.14 -14.12 5.73
C LEU A 171 0.26 -14.64 6.86
N ASP A 172 0.90 -15.28 7.82
CA ASP A 172 0.31 -15.58 9.11
C ASP A 172 0.04 -14.29 9.92
N PRO A 173 -0.78 -14.32 10.97
CA PRO A 173 -1.12 -13.12 11.75
C PRO A 173 0.10 -12.40 12.34
N SER A 174 1.18 -13.13 12.68
CA SER A 174 2.40 -12.51 13.20
C SER A 174 3.15 -11.74 12.12
N GLY A 175 3.37 -12.40 10.97
CA GLY A 175 4.05 -11.78 9.81
C GLY A 175 3.29 -10.55 9.30
N ARG A 176 1.94 -10.60 9.33
CA ARG A 176 1.09 -9.46 8.97
C ARG A 176 1.35 -8.26 9.89
N ARG A 177 1.32 -8.47 11.21
CA ARG A 177 1.61 -7.40 12.18
C ARG A 177 2.99 -6.79 11.97
N GLU A 178 4.01 -7.64 11.79
CA GLU A 178 5.40 -7.18 11.58
C GLU A 178 5.54 -6.31 10.32
N VAL A 179 4.85 -6.67 9.23
CA VAL A 179 4.83 -5.86 7.99
C VAL A 179 4.11 -4.53 8.24
N MET A 180 2.92 -4.55 8.85
CA MET A 180 2.16 -3.33 9.13
C MET A 180 2.91 -2.36 10.07
N GLU A 181 3.54 -2.88 11.13
CA GLU A 181 4.41 -2.08 12.00
C GLU A 181 5.58 -1.46 11.25
N THR A 182 6.15 -2.20 10.28
CA THR A 182 7.22 -1.68 9.42
C THR A 182 6.70 -0.54 8.55
N LEU A 183 5.55 -0.70 7.89
CA LEU A 183 4.93 0.34 7.07
C LEU A 183 4.63 1.59 7.88
N LYS A 184 4.06 1.43 9.08
CA LYS A 184 3.78 2.57 9.97
C LYS A 184 5.05 3.33 10.34
N LYS A 185 6.12 2.63 10.73
CA LYS A 185 7.43 3.26 11.02
C LYS A 185 8.00 4.01 9.82
N LEU A 186 7.88 3.46 8.60
CA LEU A 186 8.34 4.12 7.38
C LEU A 186 7.53 5.38 7.09
N ASN A 187 6.21 5.34 7.28
CA ASN A 187 5.34 6.50 7.14
C ASN A 187 5.64 7.58 8.19
N ASP A 188 5.79 7.19 9.46
CA ASP A 188 6.19 8.12 10.55
C ASP A 188 7.55 8.80 10.27
N ASN A 189 8.41 8.18 9.45
CA ASN A 189 9.66 8.75 8.95
C ASN A 189 9.52 9.50 7.60
N GLY A 190 8.30 9.84 7.21
CA GLY A 190 7.99 10.69 6.06
C GLY A 190 7.87 9.97 4.72
N LYS A 191 7.85 8.63 4.68
CA LYS A 191 7.58 7.90 3.43
C LYS A 191 6.08 7.89 3.13
N THR A 192 5.72 8.14 1.89
CA THR A 192 4.34 7.96 1.41
C THR A 192 4.06 6.48 1.25
N ILE A 193 2.91 6.03 1.76
CA ILE A 193 2.48 4.63 1.67
C ILE A 193 1.15 4.55 0.92
N LEU A 194 1.11 3.74 -0.13
CA LEU A 194 -0.12 3.37 -0.83
C LEU A 194 -0.34 1.87 -0.65
N LEU A 195 -1.20 1.50 0.29
CA LEU A 195 -1.50 0.12 0.63
C LEU A 195 -2.78 -0.34 -0.05
N ILE A 196 -2.69 -1.36 -0.90
CA ILE A 196 -3.86 -2.10 -1.37
C ILE A 196 -4.07 -3.29 -0.43
N THR A 197 -5.25 -3.39 0.15
CA THR A 197 -5.60 -4.49 1.05
C THR A 197 -7.09 -4.81 1.00
N HIS A 198 -7.43 -6.02 1.41
CA HIS A 198 -8.80 -6.45 1.68
C HIS A 198 -9.03 -6.69 3.18
N TYR A 199 -8.04 -6.40 4.04
CA TYR A 199 -8.15 -6.49 5.48
C TYR A 199 -8.50 -5.13 6.09
N MET A 200 -9.65 -5.05 6.75
CA MET A 200 -10.13 -3.80 7.35
C MET A 200 -9.24 -3.34 8.51
N ASP A 201 -8.70 -4.28 9.28
CA ASP A 201 -7.76 -3.99 10.38
C ASP A 201 -6.43 -3.38 9.92
N GLU A 202 -6.09 -3.53 8.65
CA GLU A 202 -4.94 -2.84 8.03
C GLU A 202 -5.36 -1.45 7.56
N ALA A 203 -6.52 -1.34 6.92
CA ALA A 203 -7.03 -0.08 6.38
C ALA A 203 -7.28 0.97 7.47
N VAL A 204 -7.70 0.56 8.68
CA VAL A 204 -7.90 1.49 9.80
C VAL A 204 -6.61 2.15 10.31
N GLN A 205 -5.44 1.61 9.96
CA GLN A 205 -4.14 2.16 10.34
C GLN A 205 -3.67 3.28 9.40
N ALA A 206 -4.34 3.48 8.27
CA ALA A 206 -4.04 4.53 7.31
C ALA A 206 -4.61 5.89 7.74
N ASP A 207 -4.06 6.97 7.18
CA ASP A 207 -4.62 8.32 7.37
C ASP A 207 -5.89 8.52 6.53
N ARG A 208 -5.97 7.80 5.39
CA ARG A 208 -7.06 7.89 4.42
C ARG A 208 -7.41 6.54 3.85
N VAL A 209 -8.69 6.30 3.65
CA VAL A 209 -9.23 5.08 3.03
C VAL A 209 -10.00 5.44 1.78
N VAL A 210 -9.66 4.78 0.67
CA VAL A 210 -10.34 4.90 -0.62
C VAL A 210 -11.01 3.57 -0.94
N VAL A 211 -12.32 3.57 -1.15
CA VAL A 211 -13.10 2.37 -1.51
C VAL A 211 -13.30 2.33 -3.00
N MET A 212 -12.85 1.25 -3.64
CA MET A 212 -13.05 1.00 -5.07
C MET A 212 -14.05 -0.13 -5.31
N ASP A 213 -14.98 0.11 -6.24
CA ASP A 213 -15.89 -0.89 -6.77
C ASP A 213 -16.06 -0.72 -8.29
N LYS A 214 -15.93 -1.82 -9.04
CA LYS A 214 -16.10 -1.86 -10.51
C LYS A 214 -15.34 -0.76 -11.24
N GLY A 215 -14.07 -0.57 -10.90
CA GLY A 215 -13.18 0.39 -11.54
C GLY A 215 -13.36 1.84 -11.12
N ASN A 216 -14.25 2.13 -10.16
CA ASN A 216 -14.56 3.50 -9.71
C ASN A 216 -14.27 3.68 -8.23
N ILE A 217 -13.96 4.91 -7.81
CA ILE A 217 -13.94 5.30 -6.40
C ILE A 217 -15.39 5.54 -5.94
N LYS A 218 -15.76 4.94 -4.81
CA LYS A 218 -17.09 5.03 -4.21
C LYS A 218 -17.10 5.85 -2.93
N LEU A 219 -16.10 5.65 -2.07
CA LEU A 219 -15.90 6.39 -0.85
C LEU A 219 -14.44 6.82 -0.74
N ASP A 220 -14.21 7.96 -0.11
CA ASP A 220 -12.88 8.55 0.08
C ASP A 220 -12.94 9.45 1.31
N GLY A 221 -12.14 9.15 2.33
CA GLY A 221 -12.13 9.88 3.59
C GLY A 221 -11.23 9.24 4.64
N THR A 222 -11.28 9.76 5.86
CA THR A 222 -10.61 9.13 7.00
C THR A 222 -11.21 7.74 7.29
N PRO A 223 -10.48 6.83 7.92
CA PRO A 223 -11.03 5.53 8.32
C PRO A 223 -12.37 5.64 9.08
N LYS A 224 -12.48 6.59 10.02
CA LYS A 224 -13.73 6.82 10.78
C LYS A 224 -14.89 7.24 9.88
N GLU A 225 -14.65 8.15 8.93
CA GLU A 225 -15.68 8.62 7.98
C GLU A 225 -16.15 7.51 7.05
N VAL A 226 -15.24 6.68 6.57
CA VAL A 226 -15.55 5.57 5.65
C VAL A 226 -16.28 4.47 6.39
N PHE A 227 -15.72 3.94 7.49
CA PHE A 227 -16.25 2.75 8.16
C PHE A 227 -17.53 2.97 8.96
N ARG A 228 -17.89 4.22 9.31
CA ARG A 228 -19.20 4.51 9.91
C ARG A 228 -20.37 4.20 8.97
N ASN A 229 -20.14 4.14 7.65
CA ASN A 229 -21.16 3.88 6.63
C ASN A 229 -21.29 2.37 6.34
N ILE A 230 -21.54 1.56 7.35
CA ILE A 230 -21.55 0.09 7.30
C ILE A 230 -22.41 -0.44 6.15
N ASP A 231 -23.67 0.03 6.04
CA ASP A 231 -24.60 -0.45 5.02
C ASP A 231 -24.11 -0.15 3.60
N GLU A 232 -23.41 0.95 3.41
CA GLU A 232 -22.86 1.34 2.11
C GLU A 232 -21.65 0.47 1.75
N ILE A 233 -20.74 0.24 2.69
CA ILE A 233 -19.57 -0.64 2.51
C ILE A 233 -20.02 -2.07 2.18
N LYS A 234 -21.03 -2.59 2.90
CA LYS A 234 -21.58 -3.92 2.66
C LYS A 234 -22.22 -4.05 1.27
N LYS A 235 -22.78 -2.98 0.68
CA LYS A 235 -23.27 -2.98 -0.72
C LYS A 235 -22.16 -3.21 -1.75
N TYR A 236 -20.92 -2.83 -1.43
CA TYR A 236 -19.75 -3.07 -2.27
C TYR A 236 -19.08 -4.42 -2.02
N GLY A 237 -19.72 -5.30 -1.22
CA GLY A 237 -19.19 -6.63 -0.90
C GLY A 237 -17.97 -6.60 0.01
N LEU A 238 -17.84 -5.56 0.82
CA LEU A 238 -16.77 -5.39 1.80
C LEU A 238 -17.32 -5.53 3.22
N ASP A 239 -16.44 -5.99 4.11
CA ASP A 239 -16.71 -5.97 5.54
C ASP A 239 -16.27 -4.64 6.18
N VAL A 240 -16.60 -4.46 7.45
CA VAL A 240 -16.10 -3.36 8.28
C VAL A 240 -15.23 -3.95 9.41
N PRO A 241 -14.43 -3.15 10.12
CA PRO A 241 -13.71 -3.63 11.28
C PRO A 241 -14.66 -4.31 12.29
N GLN A 242 -14.25 -5.43 12.85
CA GLN A 242 -15.10 -6.19 13.80
C GLN A 242 -15.58 -5.35 14.98
N VAL A 243 -14.73 -4.45 15.47
CA VAL A 243 -15.09 -3.51 16.55
C VAL A 243 -16.19 -2.55 16.12
N THR A 244 -16.18 -2.09 14.87
CA THR A 244 -17.22 -1.20 14.32
C THR A 244 -18.56 -1.92 14.25
N GLU A 245 -18.58 -3.18 13.81
CA GLU A 245 -19.80 -3.99 13.76
C GLU A 245 -20.33 -4.28 15.16
N LEU A 246 -19.46 -4.66 16.11
CA LEU A 246 -19.83 -4.86 17.51
C LEU A 246 -20.39 -3.60 18.14
N ALA A 247 -19.75 -2.44 17.94
CA ALA A 247 -20.23 -1.18 18.47
C ALA A 247 -21.64 -0.84 17.96
N GLN A 248 -21.91 -1.08 16.68
CA GLN A 248 -23.24 -0.89 16.09
C GLN A 248 -24.31 -1.80 16.70
N GLU A 249 -24.00 -3.06 16.97
CA GLU A 249 -24.94 -3.98 17.64
C GLU A 249 -25.22 -3.52 19.09
N LEU A 250 -24.18 -3.10 19.82
CA LEU A 250 -24.35 -2.57 21.17
C LEU A 250 -25.18 -1.27 21.20
N ILE A 251 -25.02 -0.40 20.20
CA ILE A 251 -25.86 0.80 20.03
C ILE A 251 -27.34 0.44 19.79
N LYS A 252 -27.60 -0.58 18.94
CA LYS A 252 -28.96 -1.09 18.71
C LYS A 252 -29.60 -1.65 19.98
N ASP A 253 -28.79 -2.27 20.85
CA ASP A 253 -29.21 -2.76 22.15
C ASP A 253 -29.37 -1.68 23.22
N GLY A 254 -29.17 -0.41 22.86
CA GLY A 254 -29.42 0.78 23.70
C GLY A 254 -28.21 1.30 24.44
N MET A 255 -27.00 0.85 24.12
CA MET A 255 -25.79 1.44 24.69
C MET A 255 -25.47 2.80 24.02
N ASP A 256 -25.03 3.75 24.82
CA ASP A 256 -24.58 5.06 24.34
C ASP A 256 -23.10 5.01 23.96
N LEU A 257 -22.83 4.68 22.70
CA LEU A 257 -21.48 4.56 22.13
C LEU A 257 -21.31 5.47 20.91
N PRO A 258 -20.10 5.98 20.65
CA PRO A 258 -19.79 6.67 19.40
C PRO A 258 -20.04 5.74 18.19
N PRO A 259 -20.70 6.25 17.11
CA PRO A 259 -21.02 5.42 15.93
C PRO A 259 -19.84 5.16 14.99
N ASP A 260 -18.69 5.78 15.24
CA ASP A 260 -17.48 5.78 14.40
C ASP A 260 -16.29 5.06 15.06
N LEU A 261 -16.58 4.13 15.99
CA LEU A 261 -15.56 3.31 16.62
C LEU A 261 -14.93 2.36 15.61
N ILE A 262 -13.59 2.42 15.49
CA ILE A 262 -12.79 1.59 14.59
C ILE A 262 -11.61 0.91 15.29
N ASP A 263 -11.35 1.25 16.56
CA ASP A 263 -10.26 0.70 17.37
C ASP A 263 -10.82 -0.05 18.58
N VAL A 264 -10.33 -1.29 18.79
CA VAL A 264 -10.71 -2.14 19.91
C VAL A 264 -10.40 -1.51 21.25
N LYS A 265 -9.24 -0.84 21.36
CA LYS A 265 -8.83 -0.18 22.60
C LYS A 265 -9.78 0.97 22.95
N GLU A 266 -10.18 1.77 21.96
CA GLU A 266 -11.15 2.87 22.14
C GLU A 266 -12.48 2.32 22.71
N LEU A 267 -12.99 1.21 22.18
CA LEU A 267 -14.19 0.56 22.71
C LEU A 267 -13.99 0.03 24.14
N VAL A 268 -12.89 -0.64 24.41
CA VAL A 268 -12.57 -1.17 25.76
C VAL A 268 -12.47 -0.04 26.78
N ASP A 269 -11.80 1.06 26.44
CA ASP A 269 -11.66 2.22 27.33
C ASP A 269 -13.02 2.84 27.68
N ILE A 270 -14.01 2.80 26.78
CA ILE A 270 -15.38 3.27 27.04
C ILE A 270 -16.17 2.30 27.91
N LEU A 271 -16.05 0.98 27.64
CA LEU A 271 -16.84 -0.05 28.36
C LEU A 271 -16.32 -0.33 29.78
N CYS A 272 -15.05 0.00 30.06
CA CYS A 272 -14.40 -0.26 31.35
C CYS A 272 -14.36 0.99 32.27
N GLN A 273 -14.96 2.11 31.88
CA GLN A 273 -15.17 3.27 32.71
C GLN A 273 -16.47 3.13 33.55
#